data_04cd4ab032bc282caadac3ad27374737
#
_entry.id   04cd4ab032bc282caadac3ad27374737
#
_cell.length_a   1.000
_cell.length_b   1.000
_cell.length_c   1.000
_cell.angle_alpha   90.00
_cell.angle_beta   90.00
_cell.angle_gamma   90.00
#
_symmetry.space_group_name_H-M   'P 1'
#
loop_
_entity.id
_entity.type
_entity.pdbx_description
1 polymer ?
#
loop_
_entity_poly.entity_id
_entity_poly.type
_entity_poly.pdbx_seq_one_letter_code
_entity_poly.pdbx_strand_id
1 'polypeptide(L)'
;ATGLGCAVDAVLRGYSVALFEQDDFAKGTSSRSTKLVHGGVRYLQHGDVALVFEALRERGRMKANAPHLVKDQAFVISNYRWRDNFLYFCGLAFYDLLSLGFGYGRSRFISAAKTARCLPVSVKRGLKGGIVYHDGQFDDSRMAVNLAQTCAEHGGCLLSHAPVEEIMHDEKGRVCGVRMTDSETCRRYRV
;
A
#
# COMPACT_ATOMS: atom_id res chain seq x y z
N ALA A 1 6.81 4.51 4.79
CA ALA A 1 6.30 3.16 5.08
C ALA A 1 7.38 2.08 4.86
N THR A 2 8.13 2.10 3.76
CA THR A 2 9.12 1.05 3.45
C THR A 2 10.19 0.92 4.53
N GLY A 3 10.83 2.01 4.95
CA GLY A 3 11.85 1.99 6.00
C GLY A 3 11.28 1.49 7.34
N LEU A 4 10.07 1.92 7.69
CA LEU A 4 9.39 1.44 8.90
C LEU A 4 9.05 -0.05 8.82
N GLY A 5 8.63 -0.54 7.65
CA GLY A 5 8.42 -1.98 7.43
C GLY A 5 9.71 -2.79 7.61
N CYS A 6 10.82 -2.32 7.05
CA CYS A 6 12.14 -2.94 7.25
C CYS A 6 12.55 -2.92 8.74
N ALA A 7 12.31 -1.82 9.44
CA ALA A 7 12.63 -1.69 10.86
C ALA A 7 11.82 -2.68 11.71
N VAL A 8 10.51 -2.82 11.44
CA VAL A 8 9.65 -3.80 12.13
C VAL A 8 10.14 -5.23 11.87
N ASP A 9 10.42 -5.59 10.62
CA ASP A 9 10.92 -6.94 10.29
C ASP A 9 12.25 -7.23 10.99
N ALA A 10 13.17 -6.26 11.00
CA ALA A 10 14.47 -6.40 11.64
C ALA A 10 14.35 -6.56 13.17
N VAL A 11 13.57 -5.72 13.84
CA VAL A 11 13.43 -5.78 15.30
C VAL A 11 12.73 -7.08 15.73
N LEU A 12 11.74 -7.56 14.97
CA LEU A 12 11.08 -8.84 15.23
C LEU A 12 12.01 -10.06 15.04
N ARG A 13 13.05 -9.90 14.22
CA ARG A 13 14.13 -10.92 14.09
C ARG A 13 15.20 -10.82 15.16
N GLY A 14 15.08 -9.90 16.13
CA GLY A 14 16.02 -9.73 17.23
C GLY A 14 17.23 -8.85 16.93
N TYR A 15 17.21 -8.11 15.83
CA TYR A 15 18.26 -7.12 15.56
C TYR A 15 18.05 -5.85 16.39
N SER A 16 19.15 -5.24 16.81
CA SER A 16 19.13 -3.87 17.33
C SER A 16 18.90 -2.89 16.18
N VAL A 17 17.85 -2.08 16.29
CA VAL A 17 17.38 -1.23 15.19
C VAL A 17 17.35 0.22 15.61
N ALA A 18 17.96 1.10 14.81
CA ALA A 18 17.75 2.53 14.87
C ALA A 18 17.22 3.02 13.50
N LEU A 19 16.14 3.80 13.51
CA LEU A 19 15.54 4.40 12.32
C LEU A 19 15.54 5.93 12.46
N PHE A 20 16.07 6.61 11.46
CA PHE A 20 16.12 8.05 11.39
C PHE A 20 15.26 8.54 10.21
N GLU A 21 14.36 9.47 10.50
CA GLU A 21 13.53 10.16 9.49
C GLU A 21 13.89 11.64 9.49
N GLN A 22 14.16 12.20 8.32
CA GLN A 22 14.59 13.61 8.23
C GLN A 22 13.50 14.61 8.62
N ASP A 23 12.26 14.24 8.39
CA ASP A 23 11.07 15.03 8.71
C ASP A 23 10.23 14.29 9.77
N ASP A 24 8.91 14.41 9.68
CA ASP A 24 7.98 13.58 10.46
C ASP A 24 7.69 12.26 9.73
N PHE A 25 7.30 11.24 10.48
CA PHE A 25 6.91 9.94 9.90
C PHE A 25 5.77 10.11 8.89
N ALA A 26 5.93 9.46 7.75
CA ALA A 26 4.99 9.50 6.63
C ALA A 26 4.84 10.85 5.90
N LYS A 27 5.60 11.88 6.20
CA LYS A 27 5.50 13.20 5.54
C LYS A 27 5.66 13.16 4.01
N GLY A 28 6.44 12.23 3.50
CA GLY A 28 6.68 12.04 2.07
C GLY A 28 5.54 11.31 1.34
N THR A 29 5.89 10.42 0.45
CA THR A 29 4.96 9.62 -0.39
C THR A 29 3.98 8.78 0.43
N SER A 30 4.40 8.31 1.61
CA SER A 30 3.60 7.40 2.45
C SER A 30 2.29 7.99 2.97
N SER A 31 2.11 9.32 2.93
CA SER A 31 0.83 9.98 3.27
C SER A 31 0.12 10.56 2.05
N ARG A 32 0.73 10.47 0.87
CA ARG A 32 0.26 11.09 -0.39
C ARG A 32 -0.08 10.06 -1.44
N SER A 33 -0.36 8.82 -1.04
CA SER A 33 -0.80 7.75 -1.91
C SER A 33 -2.28 7.92 -2.30
N THR A 34 -2.75 7.10 -3.21
CA THR A 34 -4.20 7.02 -3.54
C THR A 34 -5.03 6.38 -2.42
N LYS A 35 -4.39 6.00 -1.31
CA LYS A 35 -5.00 5.28 -0.17
C LYS A 35 -5.66 3.96 -0.54
N LEU A 36 -5.12 3.32 -1.58
CA LEU A 36 -5.60 2.05 -2.09
C LEU A 36 -4.52 0.97 -1.94
N VAL A 37 -4.93 -0.17 -1.41
CA VAL A 37 -4.15 -1.42 -1.42
C VAL A 37 -4.76 -2.30 -2.48
N HIS A 38 -4.17 -2.27 -3.68
CA HIS A 38 -4.74 -2.94 -4.84
C HIS A 38 -3.83 -4.05 -5.37
N GLY A 39 -4.44 -5.08 -5.95
CA GLY A 39 -3.73 -6.16 -6.61
C GLY A 39 -3.25 -5.83 -8.03
N GLY A 40 -3.39 -4.58 -8.46
CA GLY A 40 -2.84 -4.14 -9.75
C GLY A 40 -3.57 -4.69 -10.98
N VAL A 41 -4.89 -4.67 -11.01
CA VAL A 41 -5.72 -5.11 -12.17
C VAL A 41 -5.17 -4.63 -13.53
N ARG A 42 -4.55 -3.45 -13.59
CA ARG A 42 -3.96 -2.93 -14.84
C ARG A 42 -2.79 -3.77 -15.34
N TYR A 43 -2.01 -4.39 -14.45
CA TYR A 43 -0.88 -5.25 -14.84
C TYR A 43 -1.36 -6.54 -15.48
N LEU A 44 -2.58 -6.98 -15.17
CA LEU A 44 -3.19 -8.13 -15.83
C LEU A 44 -3.39 -7.87 -17.35
N GLN A 45 -3.68 -6.63 -17.74
CA GLN A 45 -3.78 -6.24 -19.15
C GLN A 45 -2.44 -6.32 -19.89
N HIS A 46 -1.33 -6.24 -19.16
CA HIS A 46 0.03 -6.38 -19.69
C HIS A 46 0.57 -7.82 -19.58
N GLY A 47 -0.24 -8.75 -19.07
CA GLY A 47 0.14 -10.17 -18.94
C GLY A 47 1.02 -10.49 -17.71
N ASP A 48 1.25 -9.53 -16.83
CA ASP A 48 2.08 -9.76 -15.64
C ASP A 48 1.27 -10.39 -14.48
N VAL A 49 0.93 -11.67 -14.67
CA VAL A 49 0.13 -12.45 -13.72
C VAL A 49 0.87 -12.68 -12.41
N ALA A 50 2.20 -12.84 -12.46
CA ALA A 50 3.01 -13.09 -11.27
C ALA A 50 2.97 -11.90 -10.31
N LEU A 51 3.15 -10.69 -10.83
CA LEU A 51 3.07 -9.46 -10.05
C LEU A 51 1.68 -9.25 -9.45
N VAL A 52 0.62 -9.56 -10.21
CA VAL A 52 -0.76 -9.47 -9.72
C VAL A 52 -1.00 -10.44 -8.57
N PHE A 53 -0.55 -11.69 -8.72
CA PHE A 53 -0.69 -12.70 -7.66
C PHE A 53 0.03 -12.29 -6.37
N GLU A 54 1.27 -11.80 -6.49
CA GLU A 54 2.04 -11.30 -5.35
C GLU A 54 1.34 -10.12 -4.68
N ALA A 55 0.90 -9.13 -5.45
CA ALA A 55 0.18 -7.96 -4.93
C ALA A 55 -1.12 -8.32 -4.22
N LEU A 56 -1.89 -9.30 -4.75
CA LEU A 56 -3.10 -9.81 -4.11
C LEU A 56 -2.80 -10.50 -2.77
N ARG A 57 -1.73 -11.28 -2.73
CA ARG A 57 -1.28 -11.96 -1.51
C ARG A 57 -0.85 -10.96 -0.44
N GLU A 58 -0.05 -9.96 -0.82
CA GLU A 58 0.39 -8.90 0.10
C GLU A 58 -0.79 -8.04 0.60
N ARG A 59 -1.75 -7.75 -0.27
CA ARG A 59 -3.01 -7.09 0.11
C ARG A 59 -3.76 -7.88 1.19
N GLY A 60 -3.86 -9.20 1.01
CA GLY A 60 -4.49 -10.09 1.99
C GLY A 60 -3.75 -10.11 3.33
N ARG A 61 -2.42 -10.18 3.30
CA ARG A 61 -1.57 -10.10 4.49
C ARG A 61 -1.73 -8.77 5.23
N MET A 62 -1.75 -7.67 4.49
CA MET A 62 -1.94 -6.34 5.07
C MET A 62 -3.30 -6.23 5.80
N LYS A 63 -4.37 -6.79 5.21
CA LYS A 63 -5.69 -6.85 5.87
C LYS A 63 -5.67 -7.72 7.12
N ALA A 64 -4.98 -8.85 7.09
CA ALA A 64 -4.86 -9.75 8.25
C ALA A 64 -4.06 -9.10 9.39
N ASN A 65 -2.96 -8.40 9.05
CA ASN A 65 -2.08 -7.77 10.03
C ASN A 65 -2.64 -6.46 10.59
N ALA A 66 -3.40 -5.72 9.79
CA ALA A 66 -3.95 -4.40 10.17
C ALA A 66 -5.44 -4.25 9.79
N PRO A 67 -6.34 -5.10 10.33
CA PRO A 67 -7.76 -5.10 9.95
C PRO A 67 -8.49 -3.79 10.32
N HIS A 68 -7.97 -3.06 11.29
CA HIS A 68 -8.48 -1.76 11.71
C HIS A 68 -8.14 -0.61 10.74
N LEU A 69 -7.16 -0.81 9.86
CA LEU A 69 -6.71 0.20 8.89
C LEU A 69 -7.17 -0.10 7.47
N VAL A 70 -7.30 -1.39 7.13
CA VAL A 70 -7.59 -1.84 5.76
C VAL A 70 -9.05 -2.24 5.65
N LYS A 71 -9.77 -1.59 4.75
CA LYS A 71 -11.20 -1.82 4.51
C LYS A 71 -11.43 -2.37 3.10
N ASP A 72 -12.44 -3.20 2.96
CA ASP A 72 -12.96 -3.60 1.65
C ASP A 72 -13.69 -2.43 1.00
N GLN A 73 -13.27 -2.04 -0.19
CA GLN A 73 -13.84 -0.96 -0.96
C GLN A 73 -14.35 -1.48 -2.30
N ALA A 74 -15.64 -1.27 -2.56
CA ALA A 74 -16.23 -1.57 -3.85
C ALA A 74 -15.91 -0.46 -4.87
N PHE A 75 -15.50 -0.87 -6.05
CA PHE A 75 -15.24 -0.01 -7.20
C PHE A 75 -16.20 -0.34 -8.33
N VAL A 76 -16.58 0.67 -9.10
CA VAL A 76 -17.48 0.51 -10.23
C VAL A 76 -16.79 1.00 -11.51
N ILE A 77 -16.71 0.11 -12.49
CA ILE A 77 -16.27 0.45 -13.84
C ILE A 77 -17.51 0.61 -14.70
N SER A 78 -17.74 1.81 -15.25
CA SER A 78 -18.82 2.06 -16.20
C SER A 78 -18.42 1.63 -17.61
N ASN A 79 -19.29 0.91 -18.31
CA ASN A 79 -19.03 0.41 -19.66
C ASN A 79 -20.09 0.87 -20.66
N TYR A 80 -19.64 1.32 -21.81
CA TYR A 80 -20.46 1.87 -22.88
C TYR A 80 -20.58 0.92 -24.09
N ARG A 81 -19.79 -0.18 -24.11
CA ARG A 81 -19.81 -1.21 -25.15
C ARG A 81 -19.99 -2.59 -24.51
N TRP A 82 -20.81 -3.44 -25.08
CA TRP A 82 -21.03 -4.80 -24.59
C TRP A 82 -19.76 -5.66 -24.62
N ARG A 83 -18.90 -5.46 -25.61
CA ARG A 83 -17.60 -6.16 -25.68
C ARG A 83 -16.71 -5.86 -24.48
N ASP A 84 -16.67 -4.58 -24.06
CA ASP A 84 -15.87 -4.15 -22.92
C ASP A 84 -16.41 -4.75 -21.61
N ASN A 85 -17.74 -4.82 -21.49
CA ASN A 85 -18.38 -5.49 -20.35
C ASN A 85 -17.92 -6.94 -20.22
N PHE A 86 -17.91 -7.69 -21.30
CA PHE A 86 -17.50 -9.09 -21.30
C PHE A 86 -16.01 -9.24 -21.01
N LEU A 87 -15.17 -8.44 -21.66
CA LEU A 87 -13.72 -8.49 -21.50
C LEU A 87 -13.30 -8.14 -20.06
N TYR A 88 -13.82 -7.02 -19.51
CA TYR A 88 -13.54 -6.63 -18.14
C TYR A 88 -14.10 -7.63 -17.13
N PHE A 89 -15.25 -8.20 -17.38
CA PHE A 89 -15.80 -9.23 -16.50
C PHE A 89 -14.92 -10.47 -16.46
N CYS A 90 -14.48 -10.98 -17.59
CA CYS A 90 -13.55 -12.11 -17.66
C CYS A 90 -12.22 -11.81 -16.95
N GLY A 91 -11.65 -10.63 -17.18
CA GLY A 91 -10.41 -10.20 -16.53
C GLY A 91 -10.56 -10.10 -15.01
N LEU A 92 -11.67 -9.52 -14.53
CA LEU A 92 -11.93 -9.39 -13.10
C LEU A 92 -12.33 -10.71 -12.44
N ALA A 93 -13.03 -11.62 -13.15
CA ALA A 93 -13.28 -12.96 -12.66
C ALA A 93 -11.98 -13.78 -12.50
N PHE A 94 -11.04 -13.60 -13.43
CA PHE A 94 -9.69 -14.17 -13.31
C PHE A 94 -8.91 -13.55 -12.15
N TYR A 95 -9.00 -12.24 -11.96
CA TYR A 95 -8.43 -11.54 -10.81
C TYR A 95 -8.99 -12.06 -9.48
N ASP A 96 -10.30 -12.30 -9.41
CA ASP A 96 -10.94 -12.90 -8.24
C ASP A 96 -10.43 -14.33 -8.00
N LEU A 97 -10.21 -15.10 -9.06
CA LEU A 97 -9.63 -16.43 -8.98
C LEU A 97 -8.19 -16.42 -8.46
N LEU A 98 -7.38 -15.49 -8.93
CA LEU A 98 -5.99 -15.31 -8.45
C LEU A 98 -5.94 -14.88 -6.98
N SER A 99 -6.99 -14.25 -6.47
CA SER A 99 -7.08 -13.80 -5.07
C SER A 99 -7.39 -14.89 -4.05
N LEU A 100 -7.47 -16.17 -4.46
CA LEU A 100 -7.86 -17.35 -3.67
C LEU A 100 -7.57 -17.25 -2.19
N GLY A 101 -8.61 -17.15 -1.36
CA GLY A 101 -8.50 -17.05 0.11
C GLY A 101 -8.08 -15.66 0.66
N PHE A 102 -7.55 -14.78 -0.17
CA PHE A 102 -7.17 -13.40 0.19
C PHE A 102 -8.14 -12.37 -0.38
N GLY A 103 -9.29 -12.84 -0.91
CA GLY A 103 -10.26 -12.01 -1.59
C GLY A 103 -11.02 -11.09 -0.65
N TYR A 104 -11.40 -9.96 -1.21
CA TYR A 104 -12.42 -9.08 -0.69
C TYR A 104 -13.79 -9.54 -1.25
N GLY A 105 -14.62 -8.74 -1.86
CA GLY A 105 -15.85 -9.19 -2.52
C GLY A 105 -15.60 -9.86 -3.88
N ARG A 106 -16.66 -10.43 -4.47
CA ARG A 106 -16.62 -10.99 -5.84
C ARG A 106 -17.02 -9.93 -6.86
N SER A 107 -16.37 -9.97 -8.00
CA SER A 107 -16.72 -9.13 -9.14
C SER A 107 -18.08 -9.54 -9.72
N ARG A 108 -18.88 -8.54 -10.07
CA ARG A 108 -20.23 -8.78 -10.60
C ARG A 108 -20.65 -7.70 -11.58
N PHE A 109 -21.42 -8.10 -12.57
CA PHE A 109 -22.09 -7.19 -13.49
C PHE A 109 -23.26 -6.48 -12.81
N ILE A 110 -23.44 -5.18 -13.12
CA ILE A 110 -24.58 -4.38 -12.69
C ILE A 110 -25.22 -3.67 -13.89
N SER A 111 -26.55 -3.50 -13.84
CA SER A 111 -27.30 -2.82 -14.91
C SER A 111 -26.91 -1.35 -15.07
N ALA A 112 -27.23 -0.77 -16.23
CA ALA A 112 -26.99 0.64 -16.50
C ALA A 112 -27.64 1.57 -15.46
N ALA A 113 -28.87 1.25 -15.04
CA ALA A 113 -29.59 2.01 -14.02
C ALA A 113 -28.88 1.96 -12.64
N LYS A 114 -28.34 0.80 -12.27
CA LYS A 114 -27.56 0.65 -11.03
C LYS A 114 -26.21 1.33 -11.12
N THR A 115 -25.53 1.22 -12.27
CA THR A 115 -24.28 1.93 -12.54
C THR A 115 -24.43 3.44 -12.43
N ALA A 116 -25.48 3.99 -13.05
CA ALA A 116 -25.77 5.43 -12.99
C ALA A 116 -26.11 5.94 -11.58
N ARG A 117 -26.66 5.06 -10.71
CA ARG A 117 -26.86 5.39 -9.29
C ARG A 117 -25.55 5.38 -8.48
N CYS A 118 -24.67 4.41 -8.76
CA CYS A 118 -23.36 4.34 -8.11
C CYS A 118 -22.39 5.44 -8.58
N LEU A 119 -22.53 5.87 -9.83
CA LEU A 119 -21.68 6.90 -10.47
C LEU A 119 -22.56 8.04 -11.01
N PRO A 120 -23.08 8.94 -10.18
CA PRO A 120 -24.01 10.02 -10.61
C PRO A 120 -23.40 10.97 -11.64
N VAL A 121 -22.07 11.14 -11.61
CA VAL A 121 -21.31 12.03 -12.53
C VAL A 121 -21.00 11.37 -13.86
N SER A 122 -21.30 10.08 -14.05
CA SER A 122 -21.03 9.39 -15.32
C SER A 122 -22.00 9.82 -16.42
N VAL A 123 -21.50 9.81 -17.68
CA VAL A 123 -22.33 10.08 -18.84
C VAL A 123 -23.39 8.97 -18.98
N LYS A 124 -24.66 9.33 -18.91
CA LYS A 124 -25.77 8.35 -18.96
C LYS A 124 -26.06 7.86 -20.39
N ARG A 125 -25.79 8.72 -21.39
CA ARG A 125 -26.03 8.39 -22.80
C ARG A 125 -25.10 7.25 -23.26
N GLY A 126 -25.70 6.18 -23.77
CA GLY A 126 -24.95 5.01 -24.25
C GLY A 126 -24.41 4.07 -23.15
N LEU A 127 -24.68 4.32 -21.88
CA LEU A 127 -24.27 3.44 -20.78
C LEU A 127 -24.98 2.08 -20.92
N LYS A 128 -24.19 1.00 -21.00
CA LYS A 128 -24.67 -0.38 -21.14
C LYS A 128 -24.74 -1.15 -19.81
N GLY A 129 -23.99 -0.68 -18.82
CA GLY A 129 -23.88 -1.28 -17.52
C GLY A 129 -22.52 -0.99 -16.88
N GLY A 130 -22.20 -1.74 -15.85
CA GLY A 130 -20.91 -1.65 -15.18
C GLY A 130 -20.53 -2.95 -14.50
N ILE A 131 -19.33 -2.98 -14.01
CA ILE A 131 -18.82 -4.08 -13.19
C ILE A 131 -18.41 -3.52 -11.86
N VAL A 132 -18.89 -4.15 -10.80
CA VAL A 132 -18.39 -3.94 -9.44
C VAL A 132 -17.26 -4.91 -9.20
N TYR A 133 -16.14 -4.43 -8.73
CA TYR A 133 -15.06 -5.25 -8.18
C TYR A 133 -14.61 -4.69 -6.84
N HIS A 134 -13.81 -5.44 -6.12
CA HIS A 134 -13.40 -5.09 -4.77
C HIS A 134 -11.89 -5.00 -4.66
N ASP A 135 -11.44 -3.98 -3.96
CA ASP A 135 -10.03 -3.79 -3.62
C ASP A 135 -9.90 -3.18 -2.22
N GLY A 136 -8.69 -3.06 -1.69
CA GLY A 136 -8.47 -2.50 -0.36
C GLY A 136 -8.38 -0.98 -0.37
N GLN A 137 -9.00 -0.35 0.61
CA GLN A 137 -8.74 1.03 0.99
C GLN A 137 -8.09 1.05 2.37
N PHE A 138 -7.11 1.93 2.56
CA PHE A 138 -6.43 2.05 3.85
C PHE A 138 -6.06 3.50 4.17
N ASP A 139 -5.75 3.75 5.44
CA ASP A 139 -5.14 5.00 5.88
C ASP A 139 -3.61 4.84 5.88
N ASP A 140 -2.97 5.38 4.86
CA ASP A 140 -1.53 5.25 4.63
C ASP A 140 -0.69 5.93 5.72
N SER A 141 -1.09 7.12 6.18
CA SER A 141 -0.40 7.83 7.25
C SER A 141 -0.49 7.07 8.56
N ARG A 142 -1.68 6.61 8.89
CA ARG A 142 -1.92 5.85 10.11
C ARG A 142 -1.21 4.50 10.09
N MET A 143 -1.10 3.86 8.92
CA MET A 143 -0.29 2.65 8.75
C MET A 143 1.18 2.91 9.11
N ALA A 144 1.75 4.00 8.62
CA ALA A 144 3.14 4.35 8.93
C ALA A 144 3.34 4.61 10.43
N VAL A 145 2.41 5.32 11.08
CA VAL A 145 2.45 5.55 12.53
C VAL A 145 2.33 4.24 13.30
N ASN A 146 1.43 3.33 12.91
CA ASN A 146 1.32 2.03 13.57
C ASN A 146 2.58 1.17 13.38
N LEU A 147 3.23 1.21 12.23
CA LEU A 147 4.52 0.54 12.04
C LEU A 147 5.60 1.12 12.97
N ALA A 148 5.64 2.45 13.13
CA ALA A 148 6.56 3.09 14.06
C ALA A 148 6.29 2.66 15.51
N GLN A 149 5.03 2.67 15.94
CA GLN A 149 4.62 2.19 17.26
C GLN A 149 5.02 0.73 17.50
N THR A 150 4.71 -0.14 16.54
CA THR A 150 5.09 -1.57 16.63
C THR A 150 6.59 -1.75 16.74
N CYS A 151 7.38 -0.99 15.96
CA CYS A 151 8.84 -1.05 16.05
C CYS A 151 9.35 -0.61 17.43
N ALA A 152 8.81 0.48 17.98
CA ALA A 152 9.18 0.98 19.29
C ALA A 152 8.79 0.02 20.43
N GLU A 153 7.59 -0.58 20.36
CA GLU A 153 7.12 -1.57 21.33
C GLU A 153 8.01 -2.83 21.38
N HIS A 154 8.70 -3.15 20.28
CA HIS A 154 9.65 -4.25 20.20
C HIS A 154 11.11 -3.83 20.42
N GLY A 155 11.34 -2.62 20.94
CA GLY A 155 12.66 -2.15 21.34
C GLY A 155 13.45 -1.43 20.23
N GLY A 156 12.85 -1.11 19.12
CA GLY A 156 13.47 -0.27 18.09
C GLY A 156 13.56 1.19 18.54
N CYS A 157 14.66 1.86 18.21
CA CYS A 157 14.86 3.29 18.44
C CYS A 157 14.45 4.05 17.16
N LEU A 158 13.47 4.96 17.26
CA LEU A 158 13.00 5.74 16.12
C LEU A 158 13.11 7.23 16.45
N LEU A 159 13.69 7.99 15.54
CA LEU A 159 13.82 9.43 15.64
C LEU A 159 13.29 10.10 14.37
N SER A 160 12.32 11.00 14.53
CA SER A 160 11.90 11.96 13.51
C SER A 160 12.76 13.24 13.63
N HIS A 161 12.71 14.09 12.60
CA HIS A 161 13.49 15.33 12.52
C HIS A 161 15.00 15.12 12.69
N ALA A 162 15.50 13.98 12.22
CA ALA A 162 16.86 13.51 12.38
C ALA A 162 17.49 13.10 11.03
N PRO A 163 17.75 14.06 10.11
CA PRO A 163 18.35 13.76 8.83
C PRO A 163 19.72 13.10 8.99
N VAL A 164 19.90 12.00 8.26
CA VAL A 164 21.21 11.36 8.09
C VAL A 164 21.98 12.14 7.02
N GLU A 165 23.12 12.72 7.40
CA GLU A 165 23.96 13.51 6.51
C GLU A 165 25.04 12.65 5.82
N GLU A 166 25.48 11.57 6.49
CA GLU A 166 26.59 10.77 6.02
C GLU A 166 26.48 9.32 6.51
N ILE A 167 26.81 8.40 5.63
CA ILE A 167 27.09 6.99 5.97
C ILE A 167 28.58 6.84 6.21
N MET A 168 28.95 6.46 7.42
CA MET A 168 30.36 6.32 7.82
C MET A 168 30.89 4.94 7.46
N HIS A 169 32.16 4.91 7.03
CA HIS A 169 32.88 3.69 6.68
C HIS A 169 34.12 3.52 7.53
N ASP A 170 34.45 2.26 7.85
CA ASP A 170 35.73 1.91 8.50
C ASP A 170 36.89 1.95 7.49
N GLU A 171 38.12 1.73 7.98
CA GLU A 171 39.34 1.69 7.15
C GLU A 171 39.32 0.64 6.04
N LYS A 172 38.41 -0.36 6.15
CA LYS A 172 38.22 -1.42 5.14
C LYS A 172 37.06 -1.11 4.19
N GLY A 173 36.47 0.09 4.26
CA GLY A 173 35.36 0.53 3.42
C GLY A 173 34.00 -0.09 3.81
N ARG A 174 33.87 -0.73 4.97
CA ARG A 174 32.58 -1.29 5.44
C ARG A 174 31.81 -0.22 6.19
N VAL A 175 30.50 -0.21 6.02
CA VAL A 175 29.60 0.68 6.79
C VAL A 175 29.77 0.38 8.27
N CYS A 176 30.07 1.43 9.07
CA CYS A 176 30.28 1.34 10.52
C CYS A 176 29.35 2.25 11.31
N GLY A 177 28.51 3.04 10.66
CA GLY A 177 27.57 3.91 11.34
C GLY A 177 27.03 5.00 10.43
N VAL A 178 26.29 5.94 11.03
CA VAL A 178 25.77 7.13 10.35
C VAL A 178 26.07 8.40 11.16
N ARG A 179 26.18 9.51 10.46
CA ARG A 179 26.16 10.85 11.07
C ARG A 179 24.80 11.49 10.83
N MET A 180 24.12 11.87 11.89
CA MET A 180 22.82 12.51 11.83
C MET A 180 22.85 13.85 12.59
N THR A 181 21.96 14.74 12.22
CA THR A 181 21.72 16.01 12.90
C THR A 181 20.32 16.01 13.49
N ASP A 182 20.19 16.31 14.75
CA ASP A 182 18.90 16.62 15.37
C ASP A 182 18.46 18.02 14.92
N SER A 183 17.39 18.10 14.15
CA SER A 183 16.89 19.36 13.59
C SER A 183 16.33 20.33 14.65
N GLU A 184 15.94 19.83 15.82
CA GLU A 184 15.40 20.67 16.90
C GLU A 184 16.51 21.36 17.70
N THR A 185 17.59 20.61 18.00
CA THR A 185 18.70 21.10 18.81
C THR A 185 19.90 21.53 17.97
N CYS A 186 19.90 21.27 16.66
CA CYS A 186 21.03 21.48 15.74
C CYS A 186 22.30 20.72 16.16
N ARG A 187 22.19 19.69 16.98
CA ARG A 187 23.32 18.88 17.43
C ARG A 187 23.58 17.72 16.48
N ARG A 188 24.85 17.43 16.28
CA ARG A 188 25.31 16.30 15.45
C ARG A 188 25.66 15.10 16.33
N TYR A 189 25.24 13.94 15.87
CA TYR A 189 25.50 12.68 16.54
C TYR A 189 26.14 11.68 15.56
N ARG A 190 26.92 10.76 16.09
CA ARG A 190 27.41 9.57 15.42
C ARG A 190 26.76 8.36 16.06
N VAL A 191 26.16 7.50 15.26
CA VAL A 191 25.42 6.33 15.72
C VAL A 191 25.90 5.11 14.97
#